data_f5af7ae60fc8b25628f3db02cbe4838b
#
_entry.id   f5af7ae60fc8b25628f3db02cbe4838b
#
_cell.length_a   1.000
_cell.length_b   1.000
_cell.length_c   1.000
_cell.angle_alpha   90.00
_cell.angle_beta   90.00
_cell.angle_gamma   90.00
#
_symmetry.space_group_name_H-M   'P 1'
#
loop_
_entity.id
_entity.type
_entity.pdbx_description
1 polymer ?
#
loop_
_entity_poly.entity_id
_entity_poly.type
_entity_poly.pdbx_seq_one_letter_code
_entity_poly.pdbx_strand_id
1 'polypeptide(L)'
;HLKDGAPKAGVARVTAFETGTNAWRRLPDWPACSSPGCAVTPTPLYLRAGRSLGFAAPVPGDAPFDEYVSDPATPVPYRPRPVLGWGYEDDNGWSRWLVEDQRHASARPDVLTFVSEVLSGPLKVAGRPVAHLVASTSGTDSDWVVKLIDVFPDEVPGRPEMGGYELMVASDVFRGRYRESFETPKALAPGEALTYRFALPTANHVFLPGHRVMVQVQSSWFPLYDRNPQTFVPSIFEAKPGDYRKAVQRVFHEPGRASFVELPLVTAP
;
A
#
# COMPACT_ATOMS: atom_id res chain seq x y z
N HIS A 1 -0.13 -27.10 28.31
CA HIS A 1 -0.20 -25.93 29.22
C HIS A 1 -1.51 -25.83 29.99
N LEU A 2 -2.48 -26.69 29.73
CA LEU A 2 -3.76 -26.71 30.46
C LEU A 2 -3.80 -27.79 31.56
N LYS A 3 -2.70 -28.53 31.76
CA LYS A 3 -2.58 -29.57 32.78
C LYS A 3 -1.47 -29.24 33.76
N ASP A 4 -1.72 -29.46 35.04
CA ASP A 4 -0.70 -29.35 36.09
C ASP A 4 0.45 -30.32 35.77
N GLY A 5 1.69 -29.84 35.89
CA GLY A 5 2.88 -30.63 35.58
C GLY A 5 3.25 -30.73 34.09
N ALA A 6 2.53 -30.07 33.18
CA ALA A 6 2.91 -30.02 31.76
C ALA A 6 4.28 -29.31 31.60
N PRO A 7 5.18 -29.83 30.73
CA PRO A 7 6.46 -29.18 30.49
C PRO A 7 6.25 -27.77 29.95
N LYS A 8 7.07 -26.82 30.42
CA LYS A 8 7.06 -25.45 29.90
C LYS A 8 7.36 -25.48 28.40
N ALA A 9 6.46 -24.99 27.58
CA ALA A 9 6.76 -24.83 26.17
C ALA A 9 7.84 -23.79 25.98
N GLY A 10 8.94 -24.15 25.31
CA GLY A 10 10.00 -23.23 24.91
C GLY A 10 9.58 -22.33 23.75
N VAL A 11 8.38 -21.71 23.86
CA VAL A 11 7.86 -20.82 22.80
C VAL A 11 8.43 -19.43 23.02
N ALA A 12 8.94 -18.81 21.96
CA ALA A 12 9.30 -17.39 22.00
C ALA A 12 8.05 -16.54 22.25
N ARG A 13 8.24 -15.35 22.86
CA ARG A 13 7.14 -14.41 23.06
C ARG A 13 6.44 -14.05 21.75
N VAL A 14 7.23 -13.91 20.67
CA VAL A 14 6.74 -13.73 19.31
C VAL A 14 7.46 -14.71 18.37
N THR A 15 6.69 -15.36 17.51
CA THR A 15 7.21 -16.14 16.38
C THR A 15 6.53 -15.60 15.13
N ALA A 16 7.32 -14.96 14.26
CA ALA A 16 6.82 -14.29 13.05
C ALA A 16 7.51 -14.84 11.81
N PHE A 17 6.73 -15.01 10.75
CA PHE A 17 7.28 -15.27 9.42
C PHE A 17 7.75 -13.97 8.79
N GLU A 18 8.98 -13.97 8.28
CA GLU A 18 9.60 -12.85 7.57
C GLU A 18 9.55 -13.13 6.09
N THR A 19 8.70 -12.40 5.36
CA THR A 19 8.60 -12.49 3.91
C THR A 19 9.81 -11.81 3.24
N GLY A 20 10.11 -12.15 2.00
CA GLY A 20 11.34 -11.77 1.33
C GLY A 20 12.43 -12.81 1.60
N THR A 21 12.90 -12.92 2.84
CA THR A 21 13.84 -13.99 3.26
C THR A 21 13.15 -15.35 3.45
N ASN A 22 11.83 -15.34 3.58
CA ASN A 22 10.98 -16.53 3.80
C ASN A 22 11.43 -17.38 4.99
N ALA A 23 11.72 -16.72 6.12
CA ALA A 23 12.25 -17.36 7.31
C ALA A 23 11.38 -17.09 8.55
N TRP A 24 11.23 -18.12 9.41
CA TRP A 24 10.63 -17.95 10.71
C TRP A 24 11.63 -17.28 11.67
N ARG A 25 11.17 -16.20 12.36
CA ARG A 25 11.96 -15.48 13.35
C ARG A 25 11.34 -15.62 14.74
N ARG A 26 12.18 -15.86 15.73
CA ARG A 26 11.80 -15.85 17.14
C ARG A 26 12.26 -14.53 17.75
N LEU A 27 11.31 -13.73 18.21
CA LEU A 27 11.54 -12.36 18.65
C LEU A 27 11.15 -12.21 20.12
N PRO A 28 11.84 -11.33 20.87
CA PRO A 28 11.52 -11.04 22.26
C PRO A 28 10.24 -10.22 22.41
N ASP A 29 9.87 -9.42 21.41
CA ASP A 29 8.69 -8.57 21.38
C ASP A 29 8.27 -8.21 19.95
N TRP A 30 7.19 -7.42 19.75
CA TRP A 30 6.72 -6.93 18.46
C TRP A 30 6.23 -5.48 18.52
N PRO A 31 6.61 -4.61 17.56
CA PRO A 31 7.64 -4.82 16.56
C PRO A 31 9.02 -4.86 17.21
N ALA A 32 9.82 -5.83 16.83
CA ALA A 32 11.17 -5.94 17.36
C ALA A 32 12.14 -6.47 16.32
N CYS A 33 13.40 -6.18 16.55
CA CYS A 33 14.48 -6.75 15.79
C CYS A 33 15.17 -7.86 16.61
N SER A 34 15.79 -8.81 15.91
CA SER A 34 16.32 -10.02 16.51
C SER A 34 17.74 -9.86 17.12
N SER A 35 18.38 -8.71 16.92
CA SER A 35 19.75 -8.47 17.36
C SER A 35 19.83 -7.42 18.46
N PRO A 36 20.72 -7.56 19.46
CA PRO A 36 20.96 -6.50 20.43
C PRO A 36 21.39 -5.20 19.76
N GLY A 37 20.82 -4.08 20.21
CA GLY A 37 21.15 -2.74 19.67
C GLY A 37 20.43 -2.35 18.38
N CYS A 38 19.68 -3.24 17.75
CA CYS A 38 18.83 -2.84 16.63
C CYS A 38 17.57 -2.10 17.10
N ALA A 39 17.05 -1.19 16.27
CA ALA A 39 15.85 -0.42 16.54
C ALA A 39 14.87 -0.51 15.37
N VAL A 40 13.59 -0.27 15.66
CA VAL A 40 12.56 -0.06 14.63
C VAL A 40 12.24 1.43 14.62
N THR A 41 12.61 2.10 13.54
CA THR A 41 12.50 3.55 13.41
C THR A 41 11.49 3.93 12.33
N PRO A 42 10.42 4.68 12.65
CA PRO A 42 9.53 5.25 11.64
C PRO A 42 10.31 6.16 10.70
N THR A 43 10.34 5.82 9.42
CA THR A 43 11.14 6.54 8.42
C THR A 43 10.28 6.87 7.21
N PRO A 44 10.13 8.15 6.83
CA PRO A 44 9.33 8.54 5.69
C PRO A 44 10.02 8.14 4.37
N LEU A 45 9.29 7.42 3.53
CA LEU A 45 9.63 7.16 2.13
C LEU A 45 8.75 8.09 1.27
N TYR A 46 9.35 9.17 0.77
CA TYR A 46 8.64 10.22 0.07
C TYR A 46 8.28 9.83 -1.36
N LEU A 47 7.04 10.17 -1.75
CA LEU A 47 6.63 10.24 -3.13
C LEU A 47 7.23 11.52 -3.72
N ARG A 48 7.85 11.44 -4.91
CA ARG A 48 8.62 12.54 -5.48
C ARG A 48 8.28 12.75 -6.95
N ALA A 49 8.62 13.91 -7.46
CA ALA A 49 8.51 14.24 -8.88
C ALA A 49 9.17 13.18 -9.77
N GLY A 50 8.64 13.00 -10.98
CA GLY A 50 9.09 11.97 -11.91
C GLY A 50 8.70 10.55 -11.46
N ARG A 51 7.71 10.42 -10.58
CA ARG A 51 7.24 9.13 -10.06
C ARG A 51 8.31 8.30 -9.37
N SER A 52 9.25 8.98 -8.71
CA SER A 52 10.32 8.34 -7.94
C SER A 52 9.96 8.24 -6.45
N LEU A 53 10.61 7.30 -5.75
CA LEU A 53 10.58 7.18 -4.30
C LEU A 53 11.96 7.44 -3.72
N GLY A 54 12.01 8.05 -2.52
CA GLY A 54 13.28 8.24 -1.82
C GLY A 54 13.10 8.69 -0.39
N PHE A 55 14.14 8.53 0.42
CA PHE A 55 14.14 8.94 1.83
C PHE A 55 14.45 10.44 2.03
N ALA A 56 15.00 11.10 1.00
CA ALA A 56 15.18 12.54 1.01
C ALA A 56 13.85 13.24 0.71
N ALA A 57 13.52 14.25 1.52
CA ALA A 57 12.33 15.06 1.31
C ALA A 57 12.35 15.76 -0.06
N PRO A 58 11.18 16.08 -0.64
CA PRO A 58 11.07 16.86 -1.88
C PRO A 58 11.76 18.21 -1.75
N VAL A 59 12.32 18.69 -2.87
CA VAL A 59 13.01 19.98 -2.93
C VAL A 59 12.19 21.01 -3.71
N PRO A 60 12.37 22.31 -3.50
CA PRO A 60 11.73 23.37 -4.29
C PRO A 60 12.11 23.27 -5.77
N GLY A 61 11.14 23.52 -6.65
CA GLY A 61 11.34 23.53 -8.11
C GLY A 61 10.88 22.24 -8.81
N ASP A 62 10.59 21.18 -8.09
CA ASP A 62 9.92 20.00 -8.63
C ASP A 62 8.44 20.30 -8.95
N ALA A 63 7.84 19.48 -9.83
CA ALA A 63 6.41 19.51 -10.06
C ALA A 63 5.67 19.29 -8.74
N PRO A 64 4.63 20.09 -8.41
CA PRO A 64 4.03 20.06 -7.09
C PRO A 64 3.17 18.81 -6.81
N PHE A 65 2.69 18.16 -7.86
CA PHE A 65 1.83 16.97 -7.77
C PHE A 65 1.91 16.13 -9.05
N ASP A 66 1.51 14.87 -8.92
CA ASP A 66 1.06 14.02 -10.02
C ASP A 66 -0.46 13.91 -10.02
N GLU A 67 -1.07 13.77 -11.21
CA GLU A 67 -2.53 13.65 -11.33
C GLU A 67 -2.94 12.48 -12.23
N TYR A 68 -4.15 12.00 -12.01
CA TYR A 68 -4.81 11.00 -12.85
C TYR A 68 -6.33 11.23 -12.87
N VAL A 69 -6.98 10.70 -13.90
CA VAL A 69 -8.45 10.68 -13.99
C VAL A 69 -8.95 9.35 -13.46
N SER A 70 -9.70 9.39 -12.36
CA SER A 70 -10.43 8.24 -11.86
C SER A 70 -11.81 8.18 -12.51
N ASP A 71 -12.12 7.05 -13.15
CA ASP A 71 -13.41 6.79 -13.78
C ASP A 71 -14.12 5.61 -13.10
N PRO A 72 -15.18 5.83 -12.34
CA PRO A 72 -15.93 4.74 -11.72
C PRO A 72 -16.56 3.74 -12.69
N ALA A 73 -16.68 4.07 -13.99
CA ALA A 73 -17.15 3.15 -15.00
C ALA A 73 -16.08 2.11 -15.41
N THR A 74 -14.80 2.45 -15.23
CA THR A 74 -13.67 1.59 -15.55
C THR A 74 -12.72 1.43 -14.33
N PRO A 75 -13.23 0.94 -13.20
CA PRO A 75 -12.45 0.90 -11.96
C PRO A 75 -11.22 0.02 -12.09
N VAL A 76 -10.19 0.34 -11.30
CA VAL A 76 -9.00 -0.52 -11.18
C VAL A 76 -9.42 -1.87 -10.62
N PRO A 77 -9.17 -2.98 -11.34
CA PRO A 77 -9.54 -4.30 -10.86
C PRO A 77 -8.59 -4.76 -9.75
N TYR A 78 -9.11 -5.52 -8.79
CA TYR A 78 -8.28 -6.07 -7.72
C TYR A 78 -7.40 -7.24 -8.17
N ARG A 79 -7.73 -7.84 -9.31
CA ARG A 79 -7.01 -8.93 -9.96
C ARG A 79 -7.07 -8.76 -11.48
N PRO A 80 -6.15 -9.40 -12.23
CA PRO A 80 -6.28 -9.54 -13.67
C PRO A 80 -7.64 -10.12 -14.07
N ARG A 81 -8.21 -9.67 -15.18
CA ARG A 81 -9.46 -10.21 -15.71
C ARG A 81 -9.18 -11.29 -16.76
N PRO A 82 -10.04 -12.32 -16.89
CA PRO A 82 -11.26 -12.55 -16.12
C PRO A 82 -11.00 -13.04 -14.71
N VAL A 83 -11.79 -12.56 -13.74
CA VAL A 83 -11.77 -13.09 -12.38
C VAL A 83 -12.55 -14.38 -12.38
N LEU A 84 -11.88 -15.51 -12.22
CA LEU A 84 -12.51 -16.82 -12.15
C LEU A 84 -13.18 -17.00 -10.78
N GLY A 85 -14.28 -17.76 -10.78
CA GLY A 85 -15.14 -17.95 -9.62
C GLY A 85 -14.45 -18.64 -8.44
N TRP A 86 -15.15 -18.66 -7.35
CA TRP A 86 -14.72 -19.27 -6.09
C TRP A 86 -14.70 -20.81 -6.22
N GLY A 87 -13.55 -21.42 -6.02
CA GLY A 87 -13.38 -22.87 -5.92
C GLY A 87 -12.29 -23.22 -4.92
N TYR A 88 -12.53 -24.23 -4.10
CA TYR A 88 -11.51 -24.76 -3.18
C TYR A 88 -10.47 -25.63 -3.88
N GLU A 89 -10.75 -26.04 -5.11
CA GLU A 89 -9.96 -27.03 -5.85
C GLU A 89 -9.08 -26.42 -6.95
N ASP A 90 -9.26 -25.12 -7.27
CA ASP A 90 -8.50 -24.45 -8.31
C ASP A 90 -7.45 -23.50 -7.75
N ASP A 91 -6.33 -23.34 -8.47
CA ASP A 91 -5.28 -22.35 -8.26
C ASP A 91 -5.79 -20.87 -8.17
N ASN A 92 -7.07 -20.66 -8.37
CA ASN A 92 -7.77 -19.39 -8.30
C ASN A 92 -8.41 -19.09 -6.95
N GLY A 93 -7.94 -19.75 -5.88
CA GLY A 93 -8.45 -19.57 -4.54
C GLY A 93 -8.55 -18.09 -4.13
N TRP A 94 -9.50 -17.80 -3.26
CA TRP A 94 -9.78 -16.45 -2.73
C TRP A 94 -8.52 -15.70 -2.28
N SER A 95 -7.59 -16.39 -1.64
CA SER A 95 -6.36 -15.80 -1.08
C SER A 95 -5.31 -15.40 -2.13
N ARG A 96 -5.43 -15.85 -3.39
CA ARG A 96 -4.42 -15.59 -4.42
C ARG A 96 -4.23 -14.09 -4.69
N TRP A 97 -5.28 -13.28 -4.57
CA TRP A 97 -5.20 -11.84 -4.77
C TRP A 97 -4.20 -11.13 -3.83
N LEU A 98 -3.94 -11.73 -2.65
CA LEU A 98 -2.96 -11.19 -1.69
C LEU A 98 -1.52 -11.20 -2.21
N VAL A 99 -1.22 -12.12 -3.12
CA VAL A 99 0.10 -12.30 -3.72
C VAL A 99 0.08 -12.10 -5.23
N GLU A 100 -1.02 -11.62 -5.80
CA GLU A 100 -1.16 -11.39 -7.24
C GLU A 100 -0.18 -10.33 -7.73
N ASP A 101 0.42 -10.58 -8.89
CA ASP A 101 1.30 -9.65 -9.57
C ASP A 101 0.58 -8.35 -9.90
N GLN A 102 1.08 -7.22 -9.39
CA GLN A 102 0.43 -5.93 -9.53
C GLN A 102 0.72 -5.22 -10.87
N ARG A 103 1.47 -5.83 -11.79
CA ARG A 103 1.74 -5.27 -13.13
C ARG A 103 0.47 -4.98 -13.93
N HIS A 104 -0.63 -5.70 -13.67
CA HIS A 104 -1.94 -5.41 -14.27
C HIS A 104 -2.50 -4.03 -13.87
N ALA A 105 -2.06 -3.48 -12.74
CA ALA A 105 -2.45 -2.18 -12.23
C ALA A 105 -1.41 -1.10 -12.50
N SER A 106 -0.11 -1.40 -12.36
CA SER A 106 0.98 -0.42 -12.47
C SER A 106 1.07 0.26 -13.84
N ALA A 107 0.67 -0.43 -14.91
CA ALA A 107 0.67 0.11 -16.28
C ALA A 107 -0.57 0.99 -16.60
N ARG A 108 -1.53 1.11 -15.67
CA ARG A 108 -2.78 1.86 -15.93
C ARG A 108 -2.57 3.37 -15.76
N PRO A 109 -3.23 4.20 -16.61
CA PRO A 109 -3.13 5.66 -16.49
C PRO A 109 -3.88 6.23 -15.27
N ASP A 110 -4.76 5.44 -14.64
CA ASP A 110 -5.53 5.80 -13.45
C ASP A 110 -4.92 5.25 -12.16
N VAL A 111 -3.63 4.86 -12.21
CA VAL A 111 -2.80 4.45 -11.08
C VAL A 111 -1.51 5.26 -11.08
N LEU A 112 -1.23 5.97 -10.00
CA LEU A 112 0.08 6.58 -9.78
C LEU A 112 1.03 5.54 -9.23
N THR A 113 2.10 5.26 -9.96
CA THR A 113 3.11 4.28 -9.57
C THR A 113 4.43 4.99 -9.33
N PHE A 114 4.89 5.00 -8.07
CA PHE A 114 6.16 5.58 -7.65
C PHE A 114 7.15 4.46 -7.33
N VAL A 115 8.38 4.56 -7.84
CA VAL A 115 9.37 3.48 -7.74
C VAL A 115 10.70 4.02 -7.23
N SER A 116 11.35 3.27 -6.34
CA SER A 116 12.69 3.61 -5.84
C SER A 116 13.78 3.25 -6.84
N GLU A 117 15.00 3.74 -6.59
CA GLU A 117 16.19 3.14 -7.18
C GLU A 117 16.34 1.67 -6.76
N VAL A 118 17.16 0.93 -7.49
CA VAL A 118 17.51 -0.45 -7.13
C VAL A 118 18.20 -0.46 -5.77
N LEU A 119 17.72 -1.32 -4.89
CA LEU A 119 18.29 -1.46 -3.56
C LEU A 119 19.68 -2.11 -3.63
N SER A 120 20.70 -1.44 -3.08
CA SER A 120 22.05 -1.98 -2.95
C SER A 120 22.22 -2.91 -1.74
N GLY A 121 21.32 -2.83 -0.77
CA GLY A 121 21.28 -3.64 0.44
C GLY A 121 19.87 -3.99 0.86
N PRO A 122 19.69 -4.91 1.82
CA PRO A 122 18.37 -5.29 2.30
C PRO A 122 17.70 -4.12 3.06
N LEU A 123 16.40 -3.90 2.77
CA LEU A 123 15.57 -2.96 3.49
C LEU A 123 14.50 -3.73 4.25
N LYS A 124 14.58 -3.75 5.59
CA LYS A 124 13.64 -4.51 6.43
C LYS A 124 12.58 -3.62 7.04
N VAL A 125 11.32 -4.01 6.82
CA VAL A 125 10.14 -3.41 7.44
C VAL A 125 9.58 -4.39 8.47
N ALA A 126 9.41 -3.93 9.73
CA ALA A 126 8.79 -4.74 10.78
C ALA A 126 7.84 -3.88 11.62
N GLY A 127 6.55 -3.99 11.36
CA GLY A 127 5.53 -3.20 12.01
C GLY A 127 4.47 -2.71 11.04
N ARG A 128 3.82 -1.60 11.36
CA ARG A 128 2.71 -1.06 10.61
C ARG A 128 3.15 0.14 9.77
N PRO A 129 3.24 0.03 8.44
CA PRO A 129 3.44 1.18 7.57
C PRO A 129 2.26 2.16 7.68
N VAL A 130 2.52 3.46 7.52
CA VAL A 130 1.47 4.49 7.59
C VAL A 130 1.55 5.37 6.35
N ALA A 131 0.44 5.44 5.60
CA ALA A 131 0.32 6.36 4.49
C ALA A 131 0.00 7.77 5.01
N HIS A 132 0.76 8.74 4.53
CA HIS A 132 0.53 10.17 4.69
C HIS A 132 0.36 10.76 3.30
N LEU A 133 -0.88 10.91 2.85
CA LEU A 133 -1.18 11.49 1.55
C LEU A 133 -1.66 12.93 1.72
N VAL A 134 -1.06 13.84 0.98
CA VAL A 134 -1.63 15.15 0.71
C VAL A 134 -2.24 15.06 -0.68
N ALA A 135 -3.57 15.09 -0.75
CA ALA A 135 -4.28 14.79 -2.00
C ALA A 135 -5.54 15.64 -2.16
N SER A 136 -5.95 15.86 -3.41
CA SER A 136 -7.19 16.54 -3.76
C SER A 136 -7.96 15.79 -4.84
N THR A 137 -9.25 16.04 -4.91
CA THR A 137 -10.15 15.54 -5.95
C THR A 137 -10.92 16.69 -6.58
N SER A 138 -11.26 16.61 -7.86
CA SER A 138 -12.21 17.51 -8.48
C SER A 138 -13.67 17.15 -8.17
N GLY A 139 -13.90 15.98 -7.53
CA GLY A 139 -15.21 15.54 -7.05
C GLY A 139 -15.52 16.05 -5.65
N THR A 140 -16.66 15.62 -5.11
CA THR A 140 -17.07 15.91 -3.72
C THR A 140 -16.93 14.70 -2.80
N ASP A 141 -16.40 13.59 -3.30
CA ASP A 141 -15.98 12.40 -2.56
C ASP A 141 -14.86 11.69 -3.32
N SER A 142 -14.05 10.91 -2.62
CA SER A 142 -12.99 10.07 -3.20
C SER A 142 -12.52 9.02 -2.22
N ASP A 143 -12.04 7.89 -2.74
CA ASP A 143 -11.29 6.89 -2.00
C ASP A 143 -9.82 6.96 -2.38
N TRP A 144 -8.95 6.64 -1.44
CA TRP A 144 -7.50 6.58 -1.61
C TRP A 144 -7.01 5.18 -1.24
N VAL A 145 -6.58 4.41 -2.23
CA VAL A 145 -5.95 3.11 -2.04
C VAL A 145 -4.46 3.30 -2.13
N VAL A 146 -3.73 2.83 -1.13
CA VAL A 146 -2.26 2.82 -1.12
C VAL A 146 -1.77 1.39 -1.04
N LYS A 147 -0.84 1.03 -1.91
CA LYS A 147 -0.17 -0.28 -1.89
C LYS A 147 1.32 -0.09 -1.75
N LEU A 148 1.94 -0.83 -0.84
CA LEU A 148 3.38 -1.00 -0.73
C LEU A 148 3.74 -2.31 -1.42
N ILE A 149 4.67 -2.28 -2.36
CA ILE A 149 4.96 -3.37 -3.28
C ILE A 149 6.46 -3.61 -3.33
N ASP A 150 6.86 -4.87 -3.34
CA ASP A 150 8.21 -5.33 -3.61
C ASP A 150 8.34 -5.69 -5.10
N VAL A 151 9.16 -4.94 -5.83
CA VAL A 151 9.42 -5.17 -7.25
C VAL A 151 10.69 -6.02 -7.38
N PHE A 152 10.53 -7.21 -7.91
CA PHE A 152 11.62 -8.15 -8.14
C PHE A 152 12.52 -7.67 -9.30
N PRO A 153 13.80 -8.10 -9.34
CA PRO A 153 14.67 -7.90 -10.50
C PRO A 153 14.04 -8.49 -11.76
N ASP A 154 14.41 -7.97 -12.93
CA ASP A 154 13.93 -8.46 -14.22
C ASP A 154 14.30 -9.95 -14.44
N GLU A 155 15.42 -10.39 -13.86
CA GLU A 155 15.86 -11.78 -13.89
C GLU A 155 15.95 -12.32 -12.46
N VAL A 156 15.28 -13.46 -12.22
CA VAL A 156 15.35 -14.20 -10.94
C VAL A 156 15.89 -15.59 -11.22
N PRO A 157 17.15 -15.89 -10.87
CA PRO A 157 17.75 -17.21 -11.11
C PRO A 157 16.91 -18.35 -10.56
N GLY A 158 16.60 -19.33 -11.40
CA GLY A 158 15.80 -20.51 -11.04
C GLY A 158 14.29 -20.28 -10.92
N ARG A 159 13.83 -19.03 -11.09
CA ARG A 159 12.39 -18.66 -11.07
C ARG A 159 12.09 -17.55 -12.08
N PRO A 160 12.19 -17.84 -13.39
CA PRO A 160 12.00 -16.81 -14.43
C PRO A 160 10.59 -16.18 -14.40
N GLU A 161 9.58 -16.87 -13.89
CA GLU A 161 8.22 -16.37 -13.71
C GLU A 161 8.14 -15.22 -12.69
N MET A 162 9.14 -15.08 -11.83
CA MET A 162 9.24 -13.99 -10.85
C MET A 162 9.98 -12.76 -11.40
N GLY A 163 10.48 -12.80 -12.64
CA GLY A 163 11.15 -11.66 -13.26
C GLY A 163 10.24 -10.45 -13.35
N GLY A 164 10.65 -9.32 -12.75
CA GLY A 164 9.87 -8.09 -12.67
C GLY A 164 8.54 -8.21 -11.90
N TYR A 165 8.37 -9.24 -11.07
CA TYR A 165 7.15 -9.47 -10.30
C TYR A 165 6.91 -8.34 -9.29
N GLU A 166 5.69 -7.85 -9.22
CA GLU A 166 5.28 -6.80 -8.30
C GLU A 166 4.46 -7.40 -7.15
N LEU A 167 5.16 -7.83 -6.09
CA LEU A 167 4.55 -8.49 -4.93
C LEU A 167 3.99 -7.45 -3.95
N MET A 168 2.68 -7.47 -3.72
CA MET A 168 2.05 -6.61 -2.73
C MET A 168 2.44 -7.02 -1.31
N VAL A 169 3.07 -6.10 -0.55
CA VAL A 169 3.51 -6.32 0.84
C VAL A 169 2.44 -5.89 1.83
N ALA A 170 1.84 -4.72 1.61
CA ALA A 170 0.76 -4.18 2.43
C ALA A 170 -0.08 -3.21 1.62
N SER A 171 -1.38 -3.12 1.90
CA SER A 171 -2.28 -2.20 1.21
C SER A 171 -3.51 -1.93 2.05
N ASP A 172 -4.08 -0.74 1.90
CA ASP A 172 -5.37 -0.41 2.49
C ASP A 172 -6.07 0.68 1.67
N VAL A 173 -7.35 0.89 1.96
CA VAL A 173 -8.19 1.93 1.39
C VAL A 173 -8.66 2.90 2.47
N PHE A 174 -8.63 4.19 2.17
CA PHE A 174 -9.18 5.22 3.03
C PHE A 174 -10.24 6.04 2.27
N ARG A 175 -11.47 6.08 2.80
CA ARG A 175 -12.56 6.87 2.21
C ARG A 175 -12.48 8.31 2.71
N GLY A 176 -12.24 9.24 1.79
CA GLY A 176 -12.01 10.65 2.11
C GLY A 176 -13.15 11.32 2.88
N ARG A 177 -14.41 10.86 2.69
CA ARG A 177 -15.57 11.33 3.46
C ARG A 177 -15.44 11.12 4.96
N TYR A 178 -14.64 10.14 5.41
CA TYR A 178 -14.44 9.79 6.83
C TYR A 178 -13.15 10.38 7.43
N ARG A 179 -12.53 11.37 6.79
CA ARG A 179 -11.27 11.97 7.22
C ARG A 179 -11.28 12.56 8.62
N GLU A 180 -12.44 13.02 9.08
CA GLU A 180 -12.61 13.66 10.40
C GLU A 180 -13.32 12.75 11.42
N SER A 181 -14.19 11.86 10.94
CA SER A 181 -14.97 10.96 11.78
C SER A 181 -15.43 9.75 10.98
N PHE A 182 -15.31 8.55 11.55
CA PHE A 182 -15.86 7.33 10.95
C PHE A 182 -17.39 7.23 11.09
N GLU A 183 -18.01 8.06 11.93
CA GLU A 183 -19.46 8.04 12.18
C GLU A 183 -20.18 9.11 11.34
N THR A 184 -19.52 10.23 11.08
CA THR A 184 -20.13 11.39 10.41
C THR A 184 -19.38 11.73 9.14
N PRO A 185 -19.82 11.21 7.98
CA PRO A 185 -19.17 11.51 6.70
C PRO A 185 -19.37 12.97 6.31
N LYS A 186 -18.32 13.57 5.72
CA LYS A 186 -18.34 14.94 5.21
C LYS A 186 -17.88 14.99 3.75
N ALA A 187 -18.57 15.79 2.94
CA ALA A 187 -18.16 16.08 1.57
C ALA A 187 -16.74 16.65 1.51
N LEU A 188 -16.04 16.36 0.43
CA LEU A 188 -14.78 17.02 0.06
C LEU A 188 -15.09 18.30 -0.73
N ALA A 189 -14.30 19.34 -0.54
CA ALA A 189 -14.35 20.52 -1.40
C ALA A 189 -13.50 20.25 -2.66
N PRO A 190 -14.07 20.44 -3.86
CA PRO A 190 -13.35 20.20 -5.10
C PRO A 190 -12.06 21.01 -5.20
N GLY A 191 -10.94 20.33 -5.47
CA GLY A 191 -9.63 20.93 -5.63
C GLY A 191 -8.88 21.25 -4.32
N GLU A 192 -9.53 21.14 -3.17
CA GLU A 192 -8.87 21.36 -1.88
C GLU A 192 -7.90 20.22 -1.56
N ALA A 193 -6.64 20.59 -1.30
CA ALA A 193 -5.63 19.63 -0.85
C ALA A 193 -5.80 19.33 0.64
N LEU A 194 -6.07 18.07 0.97
CA LEU A 194 -6.28 17.59 2.33
C LEU A 194 -5.25 16.52 2.68
N THR A 195 -4.93 16.43 3.95
CA THR A 195 -4.04 15.37 4.45
C THR A 195 -4.85 14.18 4.92
N TYR A 196 -4.50 13.00 4.40
CA TYR A 196 -5.06 11.71 4.78
C TYR A 196 -3.96 10.89 5.45
N ARG A 197 -4.22 10.43 6.66
CA ARG A 197 -3.30 9.58 7.41
C ARG A 197 -4.00 8.29 7.80
N PHE A 198 -3.51 7.16 7.31
CA PHE A 198 -4.05 5.85 7.64
C PHE A 198 -2.98 4.78 7.64
N ALA A 199 -3.16 3.79 8.51
CA ALA A 199 -2.23 2.70 8.64
C ALA A 199 -2.53 1.61 7.61
N LEU A 200 -1.50 1.04 7.01
CA LEU A 200 -1.59 -0.21 6.26
C LEU A 200 -1.49 -1.40 7.23
N PRO A 201 -1.86 -2.61 6.81
CA PRO A 201 -1.66 -3.83 7.60
C PRO A 201 -0.20 -4.00 8.04
N THR A 202 -0.02 -4.64 9.18
CA THR A 202 1.30 -4.97 9.73
C THR A 202 2.09 -5.84 8.75
N ALA A 203 3.33 -5.45 8.46
CA ALA A 203 4.26 -6.18 7.62
C ALA A 203 5.49 -6.65 8.42
N ASN A 204 6.03 -7.80 8.04
CA ASN A 204 7.35 -8.28 8.42
C ASN A 204 8.04 -8.76 7.15
N HIS A 205 8.68 -7.83 6.46
CA HIS A 205 9.16 -8.04 5.09
C HIS A 205 10.57 -7.49 4.90
N VAL A 206 11.36 -8.19 4.11
CA VAL A 206 12.68 -7.73 3.66
C VAL A 206 12.66 -7.56 2.15
N PHE A 207 12.75 -6.32 1.71
CA PHE A 207 13.09 -6.01 0.32
C PHE A 207 14.56 -6.39 0.12
N LEU A 208 14.85 -7.30 -0.79
CA LEU A 208 16.20 -7.83 -0.99
C LEU A 208 17.06 -6.91 -1.85
N PRO A 209 18.40 -7.03 -1.81
CA PRO A 209 19.27 -6.35 -2.76
C PRO A 209 18.88 -6.69 -4.20
N GLY A 210 18.93 -5.72 -5.10
CA GLY A 210 18.49 -5.85 -6.48
C GLY A 210 17.00 -5.60 -6.70
N HIS A 211 16.18 -5.62 -5.65
CA HIS A 211 14.76 -5.26 -5.70
C HIS A 211 14.56 -3.74 -5.69
N ARG A 212 13.31 -3.31 -5.89
CA ARG A 212 12.88 -1.91 -5.72
C ARG A 212 11.66 -1.86 -4.82
N VAL A 213 11.50 -0.76 -4.10
CA VAL A 213 10.24 -0.45 -3.41
C VAL A 213 9.34 0.31 -4.36
N MET A 214 8.07 -0.08 -4.42
CA MET A 214 7.06 0.64 -5.19
C MET A 214 5.89 1.02 -4.28
N VAL A 215 5.32 2.20 -4.54
CA VAL A 215 4.06 2.65 -3.94
C VAL A 215 3.09 2.97 -5.07
N GLN A 216 1.93 2.34 -5.04
CA GLN A 216 0.82 2.69 -5.93
C GLN A 216 -0.24 3.50 -5.16
N VAL A 217 -0.80 4.53 -5.82
CA VAL A 217 -1.95 5.29 -5.34
C VAL A 217 -3.03 5.28 -6.41
N GLN A 218 -4.24 4.89 -6.03
CA GLN A 218 -5.41 4.79 -6.91
C GLN A 218 -6.70 5.11 -6.14
N SER A 219 -7.83 5.29 -6.83
CA SER A 219 -9.11 5.67 -6.20
C SER A 219 -10.21 4.61 -6.31
N SER A 220 -9.86 3.41 -6.74
CA SER A 220 -10.77 2.27 -6.78
C SER A 220 -10.01 0.96 -6.72
N TRP A 221 -10.66 -0.11 -6.21
CA TRP A 221 -10.10 -1.46 -6.17
C TRP A 221 -11.25 -2.47 -6.22
N PHE A 222 -11.86 -2.53 -7.40
CA PHE A 222 -13.14 -3.23 -7.59
C PHE A 222 -12.91 -4.68 -8.08
N PRO A 223 -13.76 -5.63 -7.69
CA PRO A 223 -14.87 -5.54 -6.72
C PRO A 223 -14.48 -5.86 -5.27
N LEU A 224 -13.19 -5.80 -4.90
CA LEU A 224 -12.78 -6.00 -3.51
C LEU A 224 -13.42 -4.96 -2.58
N TYR A 225 -13.50 -3.72 -3.08
CA TYR A 225 -14.21 -2.60 -2.45
C TYR A 225 -15.24 -2.00 -3.42
N ASP A 226 -16.33 -1.46 -2.87
CA ASP A 226 -17.32 -0.75 -3.65
C ASP A 226 -16.73 0.49 -4.32
N ARG A 227 -17.22 0.79 -5.51
CA ARG A 227 -16.82 1.98 -6.25
C ARG A 227 -17.37 3.24 -5.55
N ASN A 228 -16.48 4.20 -5.30
CA ASN A 228 -16.90 5.52 -4.88
C ASN A 228 -17.52 6.25 -6.08
N PRO A 229 -18.73 6.85 -5.96
CA PRO A 229 -19.34 7.63 -7.04
C PRO A 229 -18.58 8.94 -7.35
N GLN A 230 -17.66 9.36 -6.49
CA GLN A 230 -16.89 10.60 -6.54
C GLN A 230 -17.78 11.86 -6.44
N THR A 231 -19.04 11.63 -6.13
CA THR A 231 -20.03 12.61 -5.72
C THR A 231 -20.49 12.24 -4.31
N PHE A 232 -20.54 13.23 -3.42
CA PHE A 232 -21.00 12.97 -2.07
C PHE A 232 -22.50 12.67 -2.07
N VAL A 233 -22.84 11.45 -1.67
CA VAL A 233 -24.20 10.96 -1.48
C VAL A 233 -24.34 10.41 -0.06
N PRO A 234 -25.56 10.36 0.52
CA PRO A 234 -25.75 9.85 1.89
C PRO A 234 -25.19 8.44 2.08
N SER A 235 -25.43 7.55 1.12
CA SER A 235 -24.90 6.18 1.13
C SER A 235 -24.38 5.82 -0.27
N ILE A 236 -23.12 5.38 -0.34
CA ILE A 236 -22.54 4.92 -1.62
C ILE A 236 -23.23 3.66 -2.16
N PHE A 237 -23.80 2.84 -1.27
CA PHE A 237 -24.53 1.62 -1.66
C PHE A 237 -25.86 1.92 -2.34
N GLU A 238 -26.40 3.13 -2.13
CA GLU A 238 -27.66 3.61 -2.71
C GLU A 238 -27.43 4.58 -3.88
N ALA A 239 -26.17 4.80 -4.25
CA ALA A 239 -25.80 5.68 -5.36
C ALA A 239 -26.47 5.24 -6.67
N LYS A 240 -27.06 6.19 -7.37
CA LYS A 240 -27.70 5.98 -8.67
C LYS A 240 -26.68 6.11 -9.81
N PRO A 241 -26.92 5.54 -10.99
CA PRO A 241 -26.00 5.69 -12.12
C PRO A 241 -25.60 7.13 -12.43
N GLY A 242 -26.52 8.09 -12.21
CA GLY A 242 -26.26 9.51 -12.40
C GLY A 242 -25.38 10.17 -11.36
N ASP A 243 -25.09 9.52 -10.23
CA ASP A 243 -24.22 10.05 -9.19
C ASP A 243 -22.72 9.78 -9.49
N TYR A 244 -22.44 8.76 -10.29
CA TYR A 244 -21.09 8.41 -10.65
C TYR A 244 -20.49 9.42 -11.63
N ARG A 245 -19.36 10.02 -11.25
CA ARG A 245 -18.64 11.06 -12.03
C ARG A 245 -17.16 10.70 -12.15
N LYS A 246 -16.58 11.03 -13.31
CA LYS A 246 -15.13 11.08 -13.43
C LYS A 246 -14.60 12.23 -12.57
N ALA A 247 -13.46 12.01 -11.92
CA ALA A 247 -12.79 13.06 -11.17
C ALA A 247 -11.29 13.03 -11.41
N VAL A 248 -10.68 14.22 -11.44
CA VAL A 248 -9.22 14.37 -11.42
C VAL A 248 -8.76 14.26 -10.00
N GLN A 249 -7.82 13.37 -9.76
CA GLN A 249 -7.19 13.13 -8.47
C GLN A 249 -5.76 13.65 -8.51
N ARG A 250 -5.32 14.37 -7.49
CA ARG A 250 -3.94 14.87 -7.38
C ARG A 250 -3.31 14.35 -6.10
N VAL A 251 -2.05 13.94 -6.19
CA VAL A 251 -1.21 13.57 -5.05
C VAL A 251 -0.02 14.51 -5.03
N PHE A 252 0.10 15.29 -3.95
CA PHE A 252 1.10 16.33 -3.81
C PHE A 252 2.42 15.77 -3.27
N HIS A 253 3.53 16.29 -3.77
CA HIS A 253 4.88 15.92 -3.36
C HIS A 253 5.86 17.10 -3.38
N GLU A 254 5.38 18.29 -3.05
CA GLU A 254 6.21 19.48 -2.91
C GLU A 254 6.58 19.76 -1.44
N PRO A 255 7.57 20.60 -1.16
CA PRO A 255 7.88 21.02 0.20
C PRO A 255 6.66 21.62 0.90
N GLY A 256 6.39 21.16 2.14
CA GLY A 256 5.22 21.59 2.93
C GLY A 256 3.92 20.84 2.63
N ARG A 257 3.82 20.15 1.47
CA ARG A 257 2.70 19.26 1.09
C ARG A 257 3.23 17.93 0.56
N ALA A 258 4.18 17.32 1.25
CA ALA A 258 4.81 16.08 0.84
C ALA A 258 3.97 14.86 1.24
N SER A 259 3.65 14.02 0.25
CA SER A 259 3.12 12.68 0.50
C SER A 259 4.25 11.69 0.72
N PHE A 260 4.05 10.74 1.62
CA PHE A 260 5.01 9.67 1.92
C PHE A 260 4.33 8.46 2.55
N VAL A 261 5.01 7.34 2.54
CA VAL A 261 4.68 6.19 3.38
C VAL A 261 5.74 6.10 4.48
N GLU A 262 5.32 6.24 5.74
CA GLU A 262 6.18 6.04 6.89
C GLU A 262 6.40 4.54 7.08
N LEU A 263 7.63 4.09 6.89
CA LEU A 263 8.03 2.69 7.03
C LEU A 263 8.65 2.45 8.41
N PRO A 264 8.18 1.42 9.16
CA PRO A 264 8.86 0.98 10.39
C PRO A 264 10.13 0.19 10.02
N LEU A 265 11.21 0.91 9.75
CA LEU A 265 12.48 0.32 9.31
C LEU A 265 13.24 -0.28 10.48
N VAL A 266 13.74 -1.50 10.28
CA VAL A 266 14.71 -2.13 11.19
C VAL A 266 16.10 -1.65 10.80
N THR A 267 16.70 -0.88 11.68
CA THR A 267 18.10 -0.45 11.53
C THR A 267 19.01 -1.42 12.28
N ALA A 268 20.03 -1.92 11.59
CA ALA A 268 21.12 -2.65 12.26
C ALA A 268 21.88 -1.71 13.20
N PRO A 269 22.49 -2.26 14.28
CA PRO A 269 23.32 -1.48 15.18
C PRO A 269 24.55 -0.91 14.48
#